data_6a184b64bf76c1c8ed63052660bc96ba
#
_entry.id   6a184b64bf76c1c8ed63052660bc96ba
#
_cell.length_a   1.000
_cell.length_b   1.000
_cell.length_c   1.000
_cell.angle_alpha   90.00
_cell.angle_beta   90.00
_cell.angle_gamma   90.00
#
_symmetry.space_group_name_H-M   'P 1'
#
loop_
_entity.id
_entity.type
_entity.pdbx_description
1 polymer ?
#
loop_
_entity_poly.entity_id
_entity_poly.type
_entity_poly.pdbx_seq_one_letter_code
_entity_poly.pdbx_strand_id
1 'polypeptide(L)'
;MESCSYVFDASPSGKYLIGNLWSGEGVGIYEISIAERKCIPLLPGVETFYVRFARDGKSFLYAVPAPGEATFYCQAWRDGKLIGKPEVAVKLPFAFPLDYQGNAYDFSRDLSTIVYARPSGQADLYLFSPAR
;
A
#
# COMPACT_ATOMS: atom_id res chain seq x y z
N MET A 1 -1.20 -23.50 -3.73
CA MET A 1 -1.41 -22.11 -3.29
C MET A 1 -0.22 -21.31 -3.78
N GLU A 2 -0.44 -20.49 -4.77
CA GLU A 2 0.58 -19.56 -5.24
C GLU A 2 0.98 -18.68 -4.06
N SER A 3 2.25 -18.62 -3.77
CA SER A 3 2.76 -17.95 -2.59
C SER A 3 2.73 -16.44 -2.80
N CYS A 4 1.81 -15.75 -2.17
CA CYS A 4 1.97 -14.32 -1.98
C CYS A 4 3.26 -14.08 -1.18
N SER A 5 4.18 -13.27 -1.71
CA SER A 5 5.51 -13.10 -1.10
C SER A 5 5.46 -12.29 0.18
N TYR A 6 4.57 -11.31 0.27
CA TYR A 6 4.38 -10.46 1.44
C TYR A 6 2.91 -10.13 1.65
N VAL A 7 2.47 -10.24 2.90
CA VAL A 7 1.18 -9.71 3.35
C VAL A 7 1.46 -8.41 4.10
N PHE A 8 0.77 -7.35 3.71
CA PHE A 8 0.94 -6.02 4.31
C PHE A 8 -0.10 -5.72 5.37
N ASP A 9 -1.36 -6.06 5.11
CA ASP A 9 -2.45 -5.68 6.00
C ASP A 9 -3.65 -6.62 5.89
N ALA A 10 -4.54 -6.54 6.87
CA ALA A 10 -5.82 -7.23 6.89
C ALA A 10 -6.97 -6.25 6.75
N SER A 11 -8.00 -6.64 6.01
CA SER A 11 -9.22 -5.83 5.94
C SER A 11 -9.85 -5.68 7.33
N PRO A 12 -10.51 -4.55 7.63
CA PRO A 12 -11.17 -4.33 8.92
C PRO A 12 -12.23 -5.39 9.25
N SER A 13 -12.81 -6.03 8.24
CA SER A 13 -13.74 -7.15 8.42
C SER A 13 -13.07 -8.46 8.82
N GLY A 14 -11.75 -8.56 8.70
CA GLY A 14 -10.99 -9.79 8.92
C GLY A 14 -11.20 -10.88 7.86
N LYS A 15 -11.88 -10.58 6.75
CA LYS A 15 -12.19 -11.54 5.69
C LYS A 15 -11.11 -11.65 4.62
N TYR A 16 -10.30 -10.61 4.47
CA TYR A 16 -9.32 -10.48 3.41
C TYR A 16 -7.98 -10.02 3.95
N LEU A 17 -6.91 -10.51 3.32
CA LEU A 17 -5.57 -9.97 3.46
C LEU A 17 -5.18 -9.29 2.15
N ILE A 18 -4.30 -8.31 2.20
CA ILE A 18 -3.75 -7.65 1.03
C ILE A 18 -2.23 -7.74 1.06
N GLY A 19 -1.65 -8.05 -0.08
CA GLY A 19 -0.21 -8.26 -0.21
C GLY A 19 0.29 -8.07 -1.62
N ASN A 20 1.55 -8.39 -1.84
CA ASN A 20 2.15 -8.39 -3.17
C ASN A 20 2.81 -9.71 -3.51
N LEU A 21 2.99 -9.95 -4.80
CA LEU A 21 3.86 -10.96 -5.38
C LEU A 21 5.08 -10.26 -6.00
N TRP A 22 6.26 -10.82 -5.71
CA TRP A 22 7.55 -10.27 -6.17
C TRP A 22 8.27 -11.16 -7.18
N SER A 23 7.80 -12.35 -7.43
CA SER A 23 8.50 -13.32 -8.29
C SER A 23 7.56 -13.98 -9.29
N GLY A 24 8.09 -14.21 -10.49
CA GLY A 24 7.39 -14.91 -11.57
C GLY A 24 6.51 -14.00 -12.42
N GLU A 25 5.50 -14.57 -13.03
CA GLU A 25 4.60 -13.88 -13.97
C GLU A 25 3.57 -12.96 -13.29
N GLY A 26 3.70 -12.74 -11.97
CA GLY A 26 2.64 -12.17 -11.18
C GLY A 26 3.00 -10.98 -10.30
N VAL A 27 3.96 -10.12 -10.71
CA VAL A 27 4.19 -8.88 -9.95
C VAL A 27 2.89 -8.09 -9.86
N GLY A 28 2.51 -7.68 -8.64
CA GLY A 28 1.30 -6.89 -8.44
C GLY A 28 0.76 -6.92 -7.02
N ILE A 29 -0.34 -6.21 -6.82
CA ILE A 29 -1.10 -6.22 -5.56
C ILE A 29 -2.17 -7.29 -5.67
N TYR A 30 -2.26 -8.11 -4.63
CA TYR A 30 -3.18 -9.24 -4.55
C TYR A 30 -4.00 -9.18 -3.28
N GLU A 31 -5.22 -9.67 -3.38
CA GLU A 31 -6.09 -9.94 -2.25
C GLU A 31 -6.14 -11.44 -1.98
N ILE A 32 -6.15 -11.81 -0.72
CA ILE A 32 -6.32 -13.18 -0.27
C ILE A 32 -7.66 -13.29 0.46
N SER A 33 -8.60 -13.99 -0.13
CA SER A 33 -9.82 -14.38 0.57
C SER A 33 -9.49 -15.48 1.57
N ILE A 34 -9.70 -15.20 2.87
CA ILE A 34 -9.40 -16.16 3.93
C ILE A 34 -10.34 -17.35 3.87
N ALA A 35 -11.63 -17.10 3.63
CA ALA A 35 -12.65 -18.16 3.56
C ALA A 35 -12.46 -19.09 2.36
N GLU A 36 -12.16 -18.53 1.20
CA GLU A 36 -11.99 -19.29 -0.04
C GLU A 36 -10.58 -19.83 -0.25
N ARG A 37 -9.61 -19.33 0.54
CA ARG A 37 -8.18 -19.63 0.39
C ARG A 37 -7.65 -19.34 -1.02
N LYS A 38 -8.16 -18.26 -1.60
CA LYS A 38 -7.80 -17.82 -2.95
C LYS A 38 -7.03 -16.53 -2.92
N CYS A 39 -6.03 -16.45 -3.78
CA CYS A 39 -5.28 -15.23 -4.09
C CYS A 39 -5.85 -14.64 -5.39
N ILE A 40 -6.30 -13.40 -5.33
CA ILE A 40 -6.98 -12.71 -6.43
C ILE A 40 -6.15 -11.49 -6.82
N PRO A 41 -5.71 -11.36 -8.08
CA PRO A 41 -5.01 -10.16 -8.51
C PRO A 41 -5.93 -8.95 -8.49
N LEU A 42 -5.52 -7.88 -7.81
CA LEU A 42 -6.22 -6.60 -7.80
C LEU A 42 -5.60 -5.61 -8.78
N LEU A 43 -4.29 -5.41 -8.68
CA LEU A 43 -3.54 -4.47 -9.52
C LEU A 43 -2.31 -5.18 -10.11
N PRO A 44 -2.49 -5.95 -11.19
CA PRO A 44 -1.38 -6.64 -11.86
C PRO A 44 -0.35 -5.64 -12.39
N GLY A 45 0.92 -5.97 -12.27
CA GLY A 45 2.03 -5.15 -12.75
C GLY A 45 2.39 -3.95 -11.88
N VAL A 46 1.67 -3.71 -10.80
CA VAL A 46 1.98 -2.62 -9.85
C VAL A 46 3.00 -3.11 -8.83
N GLU A 47 4.23 -2.61 -8.95
CA GLU A 47 5.23 -2.79 -7.89
C GLU A 47 4.92 -1.86 -6.73
N THR A 48 4.80 -2.42 -5.55
CA THR A 48 4.57 -1.67 -4.32
C THR A 48 5.36 -2.27 -3.17
N PHE A 49 5.72 -1.43 -2.25
CA PHE A 49 6.36 -1.81 -0.98
C PHE A 49 5.52 -1.38 0.24
N TYR A 50 4.33 -0.86 -0.02
CA TYR A 50 3.40 -0.44 1.04
C TYR A 50 1.96 -0.54 0.57
N VAL A 51 1.15 -1.28 1.31
CA VAL A 51 -0.30 -1.32 1.12
C VAL A 51 -0.98 -1.31 2.48
N ARG A 52 -2.07 -0.56 2.63
CA ARG A 52 -2.85 -0.51 3.86
C ARG A 52 -4.32 -0.26 3.59
N PHE A 53 -5.19 -0.98 4.27
CA PHE A 53 -6.62 -0.71 4.26
C PHE A 53 -6.96 0.55 5.06
N ALA A 54 -7.91 1.33 4.56
CA ALA A 54 -8.58 2.34 5.36
C ALA A 54 -9.43 1.67 6.44
N ARG A 55 -9.60 2.35 7.58
CA ARG A 55 -10.34 1.83 8.73
C ARG A 55 -11.79 1.44 8.40
N ASP A 56 -12.42 2.16 7.48
CA ASP A 56 -13.78 1.89 7.04
C ASP A 56 -13.93 0.68 6.12
N GLY A 57 -12.79 0.12 5.67
CA GLY A 57 -12.75 -1.03 4.75
C GLY A 57 -13.25 -0.73 3.35
N LYS A 58 -13.39 0.54 2.97
CA LYS A 58 -13.92 0.95 1.65
C LYS A 58 -12.84 1.31 0.65
N SER A 59 -11.60 1.39 1.09
CA SER A 59 -10.45 1.69 0.24
C SER A 59 -9.18 1.11 0.82
N PHE A 60 -8.15 1.08 0.01
CA PHE A 60 -6.78 0.84 0.45
C PHE A 60 -5.83 1.84 -0.20
N LEU A 61 -4.74 2.08 0.48
CA LEU A 61 -3.67 2.96 0.03
C LEU A 61 -2.47 2.10 -0.35
N TYR A 62 -1.80 2.46 -1.45
CA TYR A 62 -0.56 1.80 -1.87
C TYR A 62 0.44 2.81 -2.41
N ALA A 63 1.73 2.49 -2.29
CA ALA A 63 2.82 3.32 -2.74
C ALA A 63 3.44 2.79 -4.02
N VAL A 64 3.70 3.68 -4.97
CA VAL A 64 4.45 3.38 -6.19
C VAL A 64 5.74 4.19 -6.17
N PRO A 65 6.90 3.53 -6.12
CA PRO A 65 8.19 4.22 -6.18
C PRO A 65 8.49 4.68 -7.61
N ALA A 66 9.09 5.85 -7.71
CA ALA A 66 9.68 6.36 -8.94
C ALA A 66 11.04 7.02 -8.60
N PRO A 67 11.93 7.27 -9.58
CA PRO A 67 13.18 7.93 -9.31
C PRO A 67 12.96 9.29 -8.65
N GLY A 68 13.45 9.46 -7.43
CA GLY A 68 13.36 10.70 -6.66
C GLY A 68 12.00 11.01 -6.05
N GLU A 69 10.99 10.15 -6.21
CA GLU A 69 9.67 10.35 -5.59
C GLU A 69 8.97 9.04 -5.24
N ALA A 70 8.03 9.11 -4.32
CA ALA A 70 7.05 8.05 -4.05
C ALA A 70 5.65 8.63 -4.14
N THR A 71 4.80 8.03 -4.95
CA THR A 71 3.40 8.42 -5.08
C THR A 71 2.51 7.42 -4.36
N PHE A 72 1.68 7.92 -3.47
CA PHE A 72 0.68 7.14 -2.77
C PHE A 72 -0.67 7.32 -3.44
N TYR A 73 -1.29 6.21 -3.78
CA TYR A 73 -2.61 6.15 -4.40
C TYR A 73 -3.63 5.58 -3.42
N CYS A 74 -4.81 6.17 -3.41
CA CYS A 74 -5.97 5.62 -2.74
C CYS A 74 -6.87 4.96 -3.77
N GLN A 75 -7.19 3.68 -3.57
CA GLN A 75 -8.05 2.90 -4.44
C GLN A 75 -9.30 2.48 -3.69
N ALA A 76 -10.46 2.88 -4.20
CA ALA A 76 -11.73 2.39 -3.68
C ALA A 76 -11.89 0.88 -3.97
N TRP A 77 -12.38 0.16 -2.97
CA TRP A 77 -12.45 -1.30 -2.97
C TRP A 77 -13.69 -1.76 -2.18
N ARG A 78 -14.28 -2.85 -2.60
CA ARG A 78 -15.37 -3.51 -1.88
C ARG A 78 -15.36 -5.01 -2.15
N ASP A 79 -15.19 -5.81 -1.11
CA ASP A 79 -15.33 -7.26 -1.14
C ASP A 79 -14.66 -7.92 -2.36
N GLY A 80 -13.37 -7.65 -2.57
CA GLY A 80 -12.58 -8.22 -3.66
C GLY A 80 -12.67 -7.49 -4.99
N LYS A 81 -13.36 -6.35 -5.05
CA LYS A 81 -13.53 -5.60 -6.30
C LYS A 81 -13.01 -4.17 -6.19
N LEU A 82 -12.25 -3.76 -7.19
CA LEU A 82 -11.88 -2.36 -7.36
C LEU A 82 -13.08 -1.55 -7.83
N ILE A 83 -13.21 -0.33 -7.31
CA ILE A 83 -14.26 0.61 -7.69
C ILE A 83 -13.59 1.86 -8.25
N GLY A 84 -13.83 2.13 -9.53
CA GLY A 84 -13.26 3.30 -10.19
C GLY A 84 -11.74 3.22 -10.37
N LYS A 85 -11.13 4.36 -10.60
CA LYS A 85 -9.68 4.53 -10.77
C LYS A 85 -9.02 4.96 -9.46
N PRO A 86 -7.74 4.64 -9.26
CA PRO A 86 -7.00 5.15 -8.12
C PRO A 86 -6.83 6.66 -8.21
N GLU A 87 -6.86 7.31 -7.05
CA GLU A 87 -6.62 8.74 -6.90
C GLU A 87 -5.30 8.97 -6.17
N VAL A 88 -4.55 10.00 -6.57
CA VAL A 88 -3.33 10.38 -5.86
C VAL A 88 -3.68 10.94 -4.50
N ALA A 89 -3.21 10.28 -3.45
CA ALA A 89 -3.38 10.74 -2.07
C ALA A 89 -2.27 11.72 -1.67
N VAL A 90 -1.00 11.35 -1.93
CA VAL A 90 0.14 12.20 -1.63
C VAL A 90 1.34 11.82 -2.50
N LYS A 91 2.19 12.80 -2.81
CA LYS A 91 3.50 12.61 -3.42
C LYS A 91 4.58 13.05 -2.45
N LEU A 92 5.54 12.18 -2.19
CA LEU A 92 6.73 12.50 -1.41
C LEU A 92 7.90 12.78 -2.34
N PRO A 93 8.67 13.86 -2.12
CA PRO A 93 9.77 14.28 -3.01
C PRO A 93 11.05 13.46 -2.80
N PHE A 94 10.92 12.20 -2.44
CA PHE A 94 12.02 11.26 -2.28
C PHE A 94 11.51 9.84 -2.42
N ALA A 95 12.30 8.99 -3.06
CA ALA A 95 12.05 7.56 -3.10
C ALA A 95 12.71 6.89 -1.88
N PHE A 96 12.02 5.92 -1.31
CA PHE A 96 12.67 5.00 -0.38
C PHE A 96 13.45 3.97 -1.19
N PRO A 97 14.66 3.59 -0.76
CA PRO A 97 15.36 2.47 -1.34
C PRO A 97 14.47 1.23 -1.27
N LEU A 98 14.33 0.51 -2.36
CA LEU A 98 13.51 -0.72 -2.44
C LEU A 98 14.01 -1.84 -1.51
N ASP A 99 15.24 -1.74 -1.06
CA ASP A 99 15.90 -2.68 -0.14
C ASP A 99 15.68 -2.34 1.33
N TYR A 100 14.99 -1.25 1.62
CA TYR A 100 14.74 -0.84 3.00
C TYR A 100 13.52 -1.58 3.57
N GLN A 101 13.76 -2.62 4.34
CA GLN A 101 12.73 -3.37 5.06
C GLN A 101 12.19 -2.64 6.31
N GLY A 102 12.51 -1.37 6.46
CA GLY A 102 12.02 -0.52 7.54
C GLY A 102 10.88 0.36 7.06
N ASN A 103 9.81 0.43 7.82
CA ASN A 103 8.72 1.36 7.59
C ASN A 103 9.23 2.79 7.82
N ALA A 104 9.72 3.44 6.76
CA ALA A 104 10.13 4.83 6.83
C ALA A 104 8.93 5.79 6.86
N TYR A 105 7.72 5.27 6.80
CA TYR A 105 6.47 6.03 6.89
C TYR A 105 5.32 5.14 7.35
N ASP A 106 4.32 5.78 7.90
CA ASP A 106 3.05 5.15 8.25
C ASP A 106 1.91 6.16 8.13
N PHE A 107 0.70 5.67 7.96
CA PHE A 107 -0.52 6.47 7.84
C PHE A 107 -1.41 6.28 9.06
N SER A 108 -2.13 7.34 9.42
CA SER A 108 -3.26 7.21 10.32
C SER A 108 -4.31 6.25 9.74
N ARG A 109 -5.12 5.63 10.60
CA ARG A 109 -6.12 4.64 10.17
C ARG A 109 -7.19 5.19 9.23
N ASP A 110 -7.45 6.49 9.31
CA ASP A 110 -8.37 7.20 8.41
C ASP A 110 -7.66 7.71 7.14
N LEU A 111 -6.36 7.42 6.99
CA LEU A 111 -5.49 7.82 5.88
C LEU A 111 -5.36 9.35 5.71
N SER A 112 -5.72 10.12 6.74
CA SER A 112 -5.69 11.60 6.70
C SER A 112 -4.33 12.18 7.04
N THR A 113 -3.47 11.41 7.70
CA THR A 113 -2.16 11.86 8.18
C THR A 113 -1.10 10.84 7.81
N ILE A 114 0.02 11.31 7.31
CA ILE A 114 1.22 10.51 7.08
C ILE A 114 2.35 11.01 8.00
N VAL A 115 3.07 10.06 8.58
CA VAL A 115 4.34 10.28 9.28
C VAL A 115 5.43 9.58 8.50
N TYR A 116 6.52 10.26 8.24
CA TYR A 116 7.63 9.67 7.51
C TYR A 116 9.00 10.17 8.00
N ALA A 117 10.01 9.34 7.85
CA ALA A 117 11.40 9.68 8.09
C ALA A 117 12.09 9.96 6.76
N ARG A 118 12.69 11.14 6.61
CA ARG A 118 13.52 11.46 5.46
C ARG A 118 14.95 10.98 5.74
N PRO A 119 15.52 10.10 4.93
CA PRO A 119 16.93 9.76 5.04
C PRO A 119 17.75 10.96 4.54
N SER A 120 18.13 11.82 5.45
CA SER A 120 19.18 12.81 5.27
C SER A 120 20.20 12.50 6.34
N GLY A 121 21.46 12.83 6.20
CA GLY A 121 22.47 12.57 7.26
C GLY A 121 22.10 13.13 8.65
N GLN A 122 20.89 13.67 8.80
CA GLN A 122 20.18 14.03 10.01
C GLN A 122 18.81 13.33 9.99
N ALA A 123 18.45 12.67 11.09
CA ALA A 123 17.14 12.02 11.22
C ALA A 123 16.12 13.06 11.72
N ASP A 124 15.31 13.57 10.81
CA ASP A 124 14.19 14.45 11.13
C ASP A 124 12.87 13.70 10.95
N LEU A 125 11.95 13.89 11.88
CA LEU A 125 10.59 13.37 11.80
C LEU A 125 9.66 14.47 11.26
N TYR A 126 9.00 14.18 10.14
CA TYR A 126 8.03 15.10 9.56
C TYR A 126 6.61 14.54 9.71
N LEU A 127 5.72 15.37 10.19
CA LEU A 127 4.28 15.11 10.20
C LEU A 127 3.65 15.89 9.04
N PHE A 128 3.02 15.20 8.14
CA PHE A 128 2.29 15.80 7.04
C PHE A 128 0.81 15.46 7.14
N SER A 129 -0.03 16.49 7.20
CA SER A 129 -1.48 16.33 7.11
C SER A 129 -1.94 16.86 5.76
N PRO A 130 -2.58 16.04 4.90
CA PRO A 130 -3.13 16.53 3.66
C PRO A 130 -4.11 17.68 3.92
N ALA A 131 -4.07 18.71 3.10
CA ALA A 131 -5.06 19.78 3.17
C ALA A 131 -6.44 19.20 2.89
N ARG A 132 -7.37 19.50 3.78
CA ARG A 132 -8.78 19.09 3.62
C ARG A 132 -9.44 19.89 2.51
#